data_c64cbab06184724b32e36ac7d96a55f9
#
_entry.id   c64cbab06184724b32e36ac7d96a55f9
#
_cell.length_a   1.000
_cell.length_b   1.000
_cell.length_c   1.000
_cell.angle_alpha   90.00
_cell.angle_beta   90.00
_cell.angle_gamma   90.00
#
_symmetry.space_group_name_H-M   'P 1'
#
loop_
_entity.id
_entity.type
_entity.pdbx_description
1 polymer ?
#
loop_
_entity_poly.entity_id
_entity_poly.type
_entity_poly.pdbx_seq_one_letter_code
_entity_poly.pdbx_strand_id
1 'polypeptide(L)'
;MIDRFFHTLKGSDFMRTILNKGHRIRASDKYLVYRFCAGTLLSLFVAVLLLLNMGQLMRTDWEHFSLLENGLTLSPYNFITVLIAAGVCALAAFLYYRYQQDSFKKLLHRQKLARMVLDNKWYEAQTQKDNGFFTDLQGRSREKIVWFPKIYYRMEKGLLHIRCEISLGKYQDQLLRLEDKLESGLYCELTDKTLHDGYIEYTLLYDMIANRITIDEVRAENGGLRLMKNLVWEYDALPHALIAGGTGGGKTYFLLTIIEALLRTDAQLYILDPKNADLADLGTVLPHVYHDKDSMIDCVNAFYDGMVQRSEDMKQHPRYKTGENYAYLGLPPCFLIFDEYVAFLEMLGTKESMSLLSQLKKIVMLGRQAGYFLIVACQRPDAKYFGDGIRDNFNFRVGLGRISELGYGMLFGSDVKKQFFQKPIKGRGYCDVGISVISEFYTPLVPKGHDFLQSIGELQKKRTTSEEH
;
A
#
# COMPACT_ATOMS: atom_id res chain seq x y z
N MET A 1 -42.19 19.08 11.33
CA MET A 1 -41.55 17.75 11.50
C MET A 1 -41.02 17.19 10.18
N ILE A 2 -41.69 17.44 9.06
CA ILE A 2 -41.28 17.02 7.70
C ILE A 2 -40.07 17.77 7.18
N ASP A 3 -39.90 19.07 7.50
CA ASP A 3 -38.71 19.85 7.07
C ASP A 3 -37.40 19.47 7.80
N ARG A 4 -37.47 18.96 9.03
CA ARG A 4 -36.31 18.40 9.70
C ARG A 4 -35.84 17.07 9.10
N PHE A 5 -36.77 16.27 8.56
CA PHE A 5 -36.44 15.00 7.91
C PHE A 5 -35.74 15.22 6.56
N PHE A 6 -36.14 16.25 5.81
CA PHE A 6 -35.45 16.62 4.56
C PHE A 6 -34.11 17.36 4.76
N HIS A 7 -33.91 18.01 5.90
CA HIS A 7 -32.60 18.62 6.21
C HIS A 7 -31.54 17.61 6.64
N THR A 8 -31.92 16.46 7.20
CA THR A 8 -31.01 15.36 7.58
C THR A 8 -30.66 14.47 6.36
N LEU A 9 -31.42 14.55 5.28
CA LEU A 9 -31.18 13.91 3.98
C LEU A 9 -30.41 14.79 2.98
N LYS A 10 -29.92 15.93 3.40
CA LYS A 10 -28.91 16.69 2.64
C LYS A 10 -27.53 16.03 2.79
N GLY A 11 -27.36 14.94 2.22
CA GLY A 11 -27.01 14.68 0.86
C GLY A 11 -25.54 14.81 0.55
N SER A 12 -24.65 15.16 1.53
CA SER A 12 -23.22 15.18 1.21
C SER A 12 -22.60 13.77 1.25
N ASP A 13 -22.93 12.93 2.21
CA ASP A 13 -22.33 11.61 2.35
C ASP A 13 -22.99 10.55 1.47
N PHE A 14 -24.32 10.55 1.32
CA PHE A 14 -25.01 9.61 0.46
C PHE A 14 -24.71 9.87 -1.03
N MET A 15 -24.71 11.13 -1.47
CA MET A 15 -24.33 11.51 -2.83
C MET A 15 -22.82 11.29 -3.08
N ARG A 16 -21.95 11.58 -2.11
CA ARG A 16 -20.52 11.20 -2.17
C ARG A 16 -20.33 9.70 -2.23
N THR A 17 -21.10 8.92 -1.49
CA THR A 17 -21.06 7.46 -1.52
C THR A 17 -21.47 6.90 -2.87
N ILE A 18 -22.49 7.46 -3.54
CA ILE A 18 -22.92 7.05 -4.88
C ILE A 18 -21.89 7.47 -5.95
N LEU A 19 -21.39 8.68 -5.92
CA LEU A 19 -20.37 9.18 -6.84
C LEU A 19 -19.01 8.49 -6.65
N ASN A 20 -18.70 8.03 -5.44
CA ASN A 20 -17.46 7.34 -5.09
C ASN A 20 -17.46 5.81 -5.32
N LYS A 21 -18.59 5.20 -5.75
CA LYS A 21 -18.64 3.73 -5.97
C LYS A 21 -17.70 3.23 -7.09
N GLY A 22 -17.39 4.07 -8.05
CA GLY A 22 -16.57 3.68 -9.20
C GLY A 22 -17.37 2.96 -10.31
N HIS A 23 -16.67 2.33 -11.27
CA HIS A 23 -17.29 1.63 -12.40
C HIS A 23 -17.78 0.24 -12.00
N ARG A 24 -19.04 -0.06 -12.24
CA ARG A 24 -19.59 -1.39 -12.05
C ARG A 24 -19.06 -2.35 -13.11
N ILE A 25 -18.53 -3.49 -12.65
CA ILE A 25 -18.10 -4.60 -13.50
C ILE A 25 -19.34 -5.36 -14.00
N ARG A 26 -19.37 -5.66 -15.30
CA ARG A 26 -20.47 -6.38 -15.97
C ARG A 26 -19.94 -7.60 -16.71
N ALA A 27 -20.77 -8.58 -16.95
CA ALA A 27 -20.41 -9.76 -17.77
C ALA A 27 -19.91 -9.38 -19.18
N SER A 28 -20.44 -8.28 -19.74
CA SER A 28 -20.00 -7.75 -21.05
C SER A 28 -18.54 -7.25 -21.06
N ASP A 29 -17.97 -6.95 -19.89
CA ASP A 29 -16.60 -6.41 -19.77
C ASP A 29 -15.54 -7.48 -20.06
N LYS A 30 -15.90 -8.77 -20.21
CA LYS A 30 -14.96 -9.85 -20.56
C LYS A 30 -14.16 -9.61 -21.87
N TYR A 31 -14.69 -8.77 -22.75
CA TYR A 31 -14.07 -8.39 -24.02
C TYR A 31 -13.74 -6.90 -24.11
N LEU A 32 -13.66 -6.21 -22.97
CA LEU A 32 -13.56 -4.75 -22.90
C LEU A 32 -12.37 -4.19 -23.68
N VAL A 33 -11.18 -4.77 -23.49
CA VAL A 33 -9.95 -4.34 -24.17
C VAL A 33 -10.08 -4.56 -25.68
N TYR A 34 -10.56 -5.74 -26.11
CA TYR A 34 -10.74 -6.03 -27.53
C TYR A 34 -11.73 -5.06 -28.19
N ARG A 35 -12.89 -4.82 -27.54
CA ARG A 35 -13.91 -3.89 -28.04
C ARG A 35 -13.41 -2.45 -28.12
N PHE A 36 -12.62 -2.04 -27.14
CA PHE A 36 -11.99 -0.72 -27.15
C PHE A 36 -10.96 -0.59 -28.28
N CYS A 37 -10.00 -1.53 -28.38
CA CYS A 37 -8.98 -1.50 -29.41
C CYS A 37 -9.60 -1.63 -30.82
N ALA A 38 -10.49 -2.59 -31.01
CA ALA A 38 -11.15 -2.77 -32.32
C ALA A 38 -11.98 -1.54 -32.69
N GLY A 39 -12.76 -0.99 -31.75
CA GLY A 39 -13.58 0.20 -32.03
C GLY A 39 -12.73 1.42 -32.37
N THR A 40 -11.72 1.75 -31.56
CA THR A 40 -10.89 2.94 -31.77
C THR A 40 -9.98 2.83 -32.99
N LEU A 41 -9.29 1.68 -33.16
CA LEU A 41 -8.36 1.50 -34.28
C LEU A 41 -9.10 1.35 -35.61
N LEU A 42 -10.25 0.65 -35.61
CA LEU A 42 -11.05 0.49 -36.84
C LEU A 42 -11.64 1.84 -37.26
N SER A 43 -12.20 2.62 -36.32
CA SER A 43 -12.74 3.94 -36.65
C SER A 43 -11.66 4.89 -37.16
N LEU A 44 -10.46 4.88 -36.55
CA LEU A 44 -9.32 5.67 -37.00
C LEU A 44 -8.85 5.23 -38.39
N PHE A 45 -8.75 3.92 -38.62
CA PHE A 45 -8.35 3.36 -39.89
C PHE A 45 -9.30 3.76 -41.03
N VAL A 46 -10.61 3.63 -40.79
CA VAL A 46 -11.63 4.04 -41.75
C VAL A 46 -11.58 5.55 -41.98
N ALA A 47 -11.43 6.37 -40.92
CA ALA A 47 -11.35 7.82 -41.09
C ALA A 47 -10.12 8.26 -41.91
N VAL A 48 -8.95 7.65 -41.70
CA VAL A 48 -7.72 7.94 -42.46
C VAL A 48 -7.90 7.49 -43.90
N LEU A 49 -8.48 6.31 -44.15
CA LEU A 49 -8.74 5.85 -45.52
C LEU A 49 -9.70 6.77 -46.27
N LEU A 50 -10.78 7.21 -45.63
CA LEU A 50 -11.74 8.15 -46.22
C LEU A 50 -11.06 9.48 -46.58
N LEU A 51 -10.23 10.01 -45.67
CA LEU A 51 -9.48 11.26 -45.92
C LEU A 51 -8.51 11.13 -47.08
N LEU A 52 -7.73 10.07 -47.13
CA LEU A 52 -6.75 9.87 -48.20
C LEU A 52 -7.40 9.62 -49.56
N ASN A 53 -8.58 9.02 -49.60
CA ASN A 53 -9.29 8.70 -50.84
C ASN A 53 -10.44 9.67 -51.14
N MET A 54 -10.60 10.77 -50.38
CA MET A 54 -11.69 11.72 -50.52
C MET A 54 -11.82 12.31 -51.95
N GLY A 55 -10.68 12.59 -52.58
CA GLY A 55 -10.64 13.06 -54.00
C GLY A 55 -11.16 12.05 -54.99
N GLN A 56 -10.94 10.74 -54.76
CA GLN A 56 -11.51 9.67 -55.62
C GLN A 56 -12.98 9.47 -55.34
N LEU A 57 -13.38 9.46 -54.05
CA LEU A 57 -14.78 9.34 -53.61
C LEU A 57 -15.68 10.44 -54.18
N MET A 58 -15.19 11.69 -54.25
CA MET A 58 -15.94 12.82 -54.83
C MET A 58 -16.05 12.76 -56.34
N ARG A 59 -15.18 12.05 -57.05
CA ARG A 59 -15.21 11.88 -58.51
C ARG A 59 -15.98 10.65 -58.97
N THR A 60 -16.39 9.78 -58.03
CA THR A 60 -17.13 8.55 -58.31
C THR A 60 -18.59 8.89 -58.57
N ASP A 61 -19.11 8.46 -59.70
CA ASP A 61 -20.53 8.54 -60.03
C ASP A 61 -21.29 7.47 -59.24
N TRP A 62 -21.92 7.88 -58.17
CA TRP A 62 -22.62 6.98 -57.26
C TRP A 62 -23.97 6.46 -57.82
N GLU A 63 -24.55 7.14 -58.81
CA GLU A 63 -25.81 6.70 -59.44
C GLU A 63 -25.63 5.46 -60.32
N HIS A 64 -24.43 5.30 -60.90
CA HIS A 64 -24.10 4.17 -61.76
C HIS A 64 -23.05 3.23 -61.14
N PHE A 65 -22.77 3.34 -59.82
CA PHE A 65 -21.77 2.51 -59.16
C PHE A 65 -22.29 1.10 -58.91
N SER A 66 -21.69 0.08 -59.57
CA SER A 66 -21.96 -1.33 -59.32
C SER A 66 -20.69 -2.01 -58.79
N LEU A 67 -20.77 -2.62 -57.57
CA LEU A 67 -19.67 -3.40 -56.98
C LEU A 67 -19.22 -4.57 -57.82
N LEU A 68 -20.13 -5.13 -58.68
CA LEU A 68 -19.85 -6.29 -59.53
C LEU A 68 -19.13 -5.89 -60.82
N GLU A 69 -19.39 -4.71 -61.38
CA GLU A 69 -18.81 -4.23 -62.64
C GLU A 69 -17.55 -3.40 -62.43
N ASN A 70 -17.54 -2.55 -61.42
CA ASN A 70 -16.42 -1.67 -61.13
C ASN A 70 -15.35 -2.29 -60.22
N GLY A 71 -15.48 -3.55 -59.87
CA GLY A 71 -14.58 -4.34 -59.03
C GLY A 71 -13.59 -3.55 -58.18
N LEU A 72 -13.24 -3.98 -57.01
CA LEU A 72 -12.15 -3.38 -56.23
C LEU A 72 -10.83 -3.52 -57.07
N THR A 73 -10.63 -2.60 -58.01
CA THR A 73 -9.33 -2.48 -58.67
C THR A 73 -8.30 -2.08 -57.63
N LEU A 74 -7.50 -3.02 -57.18
CA LEU A 74 -6.35 -2.79 -56.31
C LEU A 74 -5.29 -1.94 -57.09
N SER A 75 -5.61 -0.67 -57.28
CA SER A 75 -4.62 0.28 -57.80
C SER A 75 -3.46 0.36 -56.80
N PRO A 76 -2.20 0.48 -57.28
CA PRO A 76 -1.04 0.72 -56.41
C PRO A 76 -1.28 1.87 -55.41
N TYR A 77 -2.04 2.89 -55.81
CA TYR A 77 -2.45 4.00 -54.93
C TYR A 77 -3.30 3.53 -53.75
N ASN A 78 -4.31 2.68 -53.99
CA ASN A 78 -5.17 2.16 -52.93
C ASN A 78 -4.40 1.27 -51.95
N PHE A 79 -3.41 0.52 -52.43
CA PHE A 79 -2.52 -0.28 -51.60
C PHE A 79 -1.64 0.64 -50.69
N ILE A 80 -1.09 1.72 -51.26
CA ILE A 80 -0.28 2.70 -50.48
C ILE A 80 -1.15 3.38 -49.45
N THR A 81 -2.36 3.81 -49.75
CA THR A 81 -3.27 4.45 -48.78
C THR A 81 -3.63 3.53 -47.61
N VAL A 82 -3.82 2.22 -47.87
CA VAL A 82 -4.03 1.20 -46.83
C VAL A 82 -2.80 1.04 -45.93
N LEU A 83 -1.60 1.01 -46.49
CA LEU A 83 -0.36 0.94 -45.73
C LEU A 83 -0.13 2.18 -44.86
N ILE A 84 -0.40 3.38 -45.39
CA ILE A 84 -0.33 4.63 -44.62
C ILE A 84 -1.33 4.60 -43.47
N ALA A 85 -2.59 4.21 -43.73
CA ALA A 85 -3.61 4.12 -42.69
C ALA A 85 -3.22 3.12 -41.59
N ALA A 86 -2.68 1.95 -41.96
CA ALA A 86 -2.17 0.96 -41.01
C ALA A 86 -0.99 1.50 -40.19
N GLY A 87 -0.05 2.22 -40.84
CA GLY A 87 1.07 2.89 -40.16
C GLY A 87 0.61 3.93 -39.12
N VAL A 88 -0.38 4.77 -39.47
CA VAL A 88 -0.98 5.76 -38.56
C VAL A 88 -1.66 5.07 -37.38
N CYS A 89 -2.39 3.99 -37.62
CA CYS A 89 -3.00 3.22 -36.53
C CYS A 89 -1.96 2.58 -35.59
N ALA A 90 -0.89 2.02 -36.16
CA ALA A 90 0.20 1.46 -35.33
C ALA A 90 0.91 2.54 -34.49
N LEU A 91 1.18 3.70 -35.08
CA LEU A 91 1.75 4.84 -34.36
C LEU A 91 0.81 5.34 -33.26
N ALA A 92 -0.48 5.49 -33.55
CA ALA A 92 -1.48 5.90 -32.57
C ALA A 92 -1.59 4.90 -31.40
N ALA A 93 -1.60 3.59 -31.67
CA ALA A 93 -1.59 2.54 -30.67
C ALA A 93 -0.33 2.59 -29.79
N PHE A 94 0.85 2.80 -30.41
CA PHE A 94 2.11 2.95 -29.69
C PHE A 94 2.11 4.19 -28.78
N LEU A 95 1.68 5.36 -29.30
CA LEU A 95 1.59 6.60 -28.52
C LEU A 95 0.58 6.46 -27.39
N TYR A 96 -0.59 5.86 -27.64
CA TYR A 96 -1.57 5.60 -26.58
C TYR A 96 -1.00 4.71 -25.49
N TYR A 97 -0.34 3.61 -25.86
CA TYR A 97 0.32 2.72 -24.90
C TYR A 97 1.40 3.45 -24.10
N ARG A 98 2.18 4.34 -24.73
CA ARG A 98 3.28 5.06 -24.09
C ARG A 98 2.82 6.16 -23.12
N TYR A 99 1.75 6.87 -23.47
CA TYR A 99 1.29 8.04 -22.72
C TYR A 99 0.06 7.79 -21.84
N GLN A 100 -0.76 6.79 -22.16
CA GLN A 100 -2.02 6.50 -21.46
C GLN A 100 -2.03 5.14 -20.78
N GLN A 101 -0.89 4.73 -20.22
CA GLN A 101 -0.74 3.43 -19.56
C GLN A 101 -1.78 3.18 -18.46
N ASP A 102 -2.11 4.18 -17.65
CA ASP A 102 -3.08 4.05 -16.55
C ASP A 102 -4.51 3.82 -17.06
N SER A 103 -4.87 4.49 -18.16
CA SER A 103 -6.18 4.28 -18.78
C SER A 103 -6.30 2.87 -19.36
N PHE A 104 -5.24 2.36 -20.00
CA PHE A 104 -5.20 1.00 -20.50
C PHE A 104 -5.23 -0.04 -19.38
N LYS A 105 -4.47 0.17 -18.30
CA LYS A 105 -4.51 -0.68 -17.08
C LYS A 105 -5.91 -0.76 -16.49
N LYS A 106 -6.65 0.36 -16.41
CA LYS A 106 -8.05 0.38 -15.94
C LYS A 106 -8.95 -0.55 -16.75
N LEU A 107 -8.82 -0.53 -18.09
CA LEU A 107 -9.58 -1.41 -18.97
C LEU A 107 -9.20 -2.88 -18.76
N LEU A 108 -7.90 -3.17 -18.65
CA LEU A 108 -7.37 -4.51 -18.43
C LEU A 108 -7.83 -5.08 -17.07
N HIS A 109 -7.76 -4.30 -16.00
CA HIS A 109 -8.20 -4.73 -14.67
C HIS A 109 -9.71 -5.04 -14.67
N ARG A 110 -10.53 -4.18 -15.26
CA ARG A 110 -11.98 -4.41 -15.38
C ARG A 110 -12.29 -5.70 -16.17
N GLN A 111 -11.57 -5.94 -17.27
CA GLN A 111 -11.70 -7.16 -18.04
C GLN A 111 -11.31 -8.40 -17.23
N LYS A 112 -10.19 -8.35 -16.49
CA LYS A 112 -9.75 -9.45 -15.62
C LYS A 112 -10.75 -9.75 -14.51
N LEU A 113 -11.31 -8.73 -13.87
CA LEU A 113 -12.37 -8.91 -12.84
C LEU A 113 -13.64 -9.55 -13.43
N ALA A 114 -14.07 -9.13 -14.61
CA ALA A 114 -15.21 -9.76 -15.27
C ALA A 114 -14.94 -11.23 -15.64
N ARG A 115 -13.74 -11.53 -16.16
CA ARG A 115 -13.32 -12.92 -16.45
C ARG A 115 -13.22 -13.75 -15.17
N MET A 116 -12.66 -13.21 -14.08
CA MET A 116 -12.61 -13.92 -12.79
C MET A 116 -13.97 -14.42 -12.34
N VAL A 117 -15.01 -13.58 -12.45
CA VAL A 117 -16.38 -13.98 -12.10
C VAL A 117 -16.91 -15.06 -13.05
N LEU A 118 -16.68 -14.89 -14.36
CA LEU A 118 -17.18 -15.82 -15.38
C LEU A 118 -16.47 -17.17 -15.34
N ASP A 119 -15.16 -17.19 -15.24
CA ASP A 119 -14.35 -18.41 -15.25
C ASP A 119 -14.58 -19.25 -13.98
N ASN A 120 -14.81 -18.59 -12.83
CA ASN A 120 -15.19 -19.26 -11.59
C ASN A 120 -16.70 -19.57 -11.48
N LYS A 121 -17.51 -19.23 -12.51
CA LYS A 121 -18.97 -19.42 -12.54
C LYS A 121 -19.71 -18.79 -11.36
N TRP A 122 -19.27 -17.61 -10.90
CA TRP A 122 -19.92 -16.87 -9.82
C TRP A 122 -21.06 -16.00 -10.34
N TYR A 123 -21.94 -16.60 -11.11
CA TYR A 123 -23.14 -15.97 -11.68
C TYR A 123 -24.26 -17.00 -11.81
N GLU A 124 -25.47 -16.52 -12.00
CA GLU A 124 -26.61 -17.35 -12.30
C GLU A 124 -27.05 -17.15 -13.75
N ALA A 125 -27.24 -18.24 -14.46
CA ALA A 125 -27.70 -18.23 -15.83
C ALA A 125 -28.93 -19.11 -15.98
N GLN A 126 -29.87 -18.69 -16.83
CA GLN A 126 -31.02 -19.48 -17.27
C GLN A 126 -30.82 -19.86 -18.73
N THR A 127 -31.10 -21.10 -19.02
CA THR A 127 -31.13 -21.61 -20.41
C THR A 127 -32.42 -21.12 -21.09
N GLN A 128 -32.29 -20.21 -22.02
CA GLN A 128 -33.42 -19.74 -22.82
C GLN A 128 -33.41 -20.51 -24.15
N LYS A 129 -34.46 -21.27 -24.43
CA LYS A 129 -34.66 -21.83 -25.77
C LYS A 129 -35.03 -20.69 -26.69
N ASP A 130 -34.22 -20.46 -27.71
CA ASP A 130 -34.47 -19.43 -28.71
C ASP A 130 -35.57 -19.96 -29.69
N ASN A 131 -36.75 -19.47 -29.56
CA ASN A 131 -37.89 -19.78 -30.47
C ASN A 131 -37.86 -18.87 -31.71
N GLY A 132 -36.71 -18.51 -32.21
CA GLY A 132 -36.56 -17.66 -33.40
C GLY A 132 -36.91 -18.39 -34.69
N PHE A 133 -37.59 -17.72 -35.61
CA PHE A 133 -38.12 -18.20 -36.90
C PHE A 133 -37.05 -18.81 -37.85
N PHE A 134 -35.77 -18.69 -37.52
CA PHE A 134 -34.62 -19.20 -38.30
C PHE A 134 -33.83 -20.30 -37.59
N THR A 135 -34.33 -20.95 -36.52
CA THR A 135 -33.58 -21.86 -35.68
C THR A 135 -33.80 -23.34 -35.94
N ASP A 136 -34.26 -23.73 -37.14
CA ASP A 136 -34.55 -25.15 -37.43
C ASP A 136 -33.32 -26.01 -37.78
N LEU A 137 -32.11 -25.49 -37.70
CA LEU A 137 -30.90 -26.29 -38.06
C LEU A 137 -29.90 -26.61 -36.96
N GLN A 138 -29.96 -26.00 -35.80
CA GLN A 138 -29.19 -26.43 -34.62
C GLN A 138 -29.73 -25.77 -33.35
N GLY A 139 -30.41 -26.53 -32.47
CA GLY A 139 -30.92 -26.09 -31.18
C GLY A 139 -29.81 -25.62 -30.25
N ARG A 140 -29.24 -24.45 -30.50
CA ARG A 140 -28.29 -23.77 -29.58
C ARG A 140 -29.08 -23.11 -28.49
N SER A 141 -29.16 -23.76 -27.31
CA SER A 141 -29.61 -23.11 -26.11
C SER A 141 -28.64 -21.99 -25.75
N ARG A 142 -29.11 -20.74 -25.70
CA ARG A 142 -28.32 -19.62 -25.22
C ARG A 142 -28.47 -19.48 -23.72
N GLU A 143 -27.40 -19.53 -22.98
CA GLU A 143 -27.36 -19.19 -21.56
C GLU A 143 -27.43 -17.66 -21.42
N LYS A 144 -28.50 -17.18 -20.76
CA LYS A 144 -28.66 -15.77 -20.40
C LYS A 144 -28.31 -15.60 -18.92
N ILE A 145 -27.33 -14.76 -18.63
CA ILE A 145 -26.95 -14.42 -17.25
C ILE A 145 -28.07 -13.60 -16.63
N VAL A 146 -28.71 -14.14 -15.59
CA VAL A 146 -29.81 -13.52 -14.86
C VAL A 146 -29.29 -12.72 -13.67
N TRP A 147 -28.28 -13.25 -13.00
CA TRP A 147 -27.65 -12.58 -11.87
C TRP A 147 -26.12 -12.56 -12.03
N PHE A 148 -25.52 -11.42 -11.71
CA PHE A 148 -24.08 -11.20 -11.73
C PHE A 148 -23.71 -10.35 -10.51
N PRO A 149 -22.65 -10.70 -9.74
CA PRO A 149 -22.29 -9.97 -8.52
C PRO A 149 -21.98 -8.51 -8.83
N LYS A 150 -22.38 -7.64 -7.91
CA LYS A 150 -22.12 -6.22 -8.04
C LYS A 150 -20.72 -5.91 -7.48
N ILE A 151 -19.77 -5.85 -8.39
CA ILE A 151 -18.38 -5.47 -8.13
C ILE A 151 -18.15 -4.10 -8.75
N TYR A 152 -17.57 -3.20 -7.97
CA TYR A 152 -17.22 -1.85 -8.41
C TYR A 152 -15.72 -1.68 -8.39
N TYR A 153 -15.18 -0.98 -9.37
CA TYR A 153 -13.79 -0.74 -9.60
C TYR A 153 -13.50 0.76 -9.67
N ARG A 154 -12.56 1.24 -8.86
CA ARG A 154 -12.09 2.63 -8.87
C ARG A 154 -10.57 2.64 -8.72
N MET A 155 -9.92 3.49 -9.49
CA MET A 155 -8.47 3.68 -9.46
C MET A 155 -8.17 5.16 -9.24
N GLU A 156 -7.50 5.47 -8.15
CA GLU A 156 -7.20 6.84 -7.74
C GLU A 156 -5.86 6.91 -7.00
N LYS A 157 -5.01 7.87 -7.37
CA LYS A 157 -3.74 8.19 -6.68
C LYS A 157 -2.84 6.98 -6.40
N GLY A 158 -2.74 6.03 -7.34
CA GLY A 158 -1.91 4.84 -7.18
C GLY A 158 -2.58 3.70 -6.41
N LEU A 159 -3.80 3.91 -5.90
CA LEU A 159 -4.61 2.93 -5.23
C LEU A 159 -5.73 2.43 -6.15
N LEU A 160 -6.05 1.18 -5.98
CA LEU A 160 -7.13 0.48 -6.65
C LEU A 160 -8.13 0.02 -5.59
N HIS A 161 -9.36 0.53 -5.67
CA HIS A 161 -10.46 0.16 -4.78
C HIS A 161 -11.41 -0.79 -5.49
N ILE A 162 -11.61 -1.96 -4.91
CA ILE A 162 -12.55 -2.97 -5.40
C ILE A 162 -13.59 -3.19 -4.31
N ARG A 163 -14.86 -2.83 -4.58
CA ARG A 163 -15.97 -3.00 -3.67
C ARG A 163 -16.87 -4.11 -4.18
N CYS A 164 -17.11 -5.11 -3.34
CA CYS A 164 -18.00 -6.22 -3.62
C CYS A 164 -19.23 -6.10 -2.71
N GLU A 165 -20.44 -6.04 -3.29
CA GLU A 165 -21.68 -5.99 -2.52
C GLU A 165 -21.92 -7.34 -1.84
N ILE A 166 -22.29 -7.32 -0.56
CA ILE A 166 -22.66 -8.48 0.24
C ILE A 166 -24.16 -8.64 0.16
N SER A 167 -24.63 -9.78 -0.36
CA SER A 167 -26.06 -10.01 -0.62
C SER A 167 -26.61 -11.27 0.06
N LEU A 168 -25.90 -11.85 1.04
CA LEU A 168 -26.24 -13.12 1.69
C LEU A 168 -26.51 -14.27 0.70
N GLY A 169 -25.98 -14.13 -0.52
CA GLY A 169 -26.19 -15.07 -1.61
C GLY A 169 -25.14 -16.17 -1.66
N LYS A 170 -25.33 -17.13 -2.55
CA LYS A 170 -24.52 -18.34 -2.76
C LYS A 170 -23.01 -18.10 -2.85
N TYR A 171 -22.57 -16.95 -3.35
CA TYR A 171 -21.17 -16.64 -3.65
C TYR A 171 -20.55 -15.65 -2.65
N GLN A 172 -21.19 -15.38 -1.52
CA GLN A 172 -20.72 -14.40 -0.55
C GLN A 172 -19.34 -14.75 0.01
N ASP A 173 -19.15 -16.00 0.44
CA ASP A 173 -17.87 -16.42 1.03
C ASP A 173 -16.71 -16.27 0.07
N GLN A 174 -16.92 -16.52 -1.22
CA GLN A 174 -15.91 -16.32 -2.26
C GLN A 174 -15.59 -14.84 -2.44
N LEU A 175 -16.61 -13.96 -2.38
CA LEU A 175 -16.42 -12.51 -2.49
C LEU A 175 -15.76 -11.90 -1.25
N LEU A 176 -15.90 -12.55 -0.08
CA LEU A 176 -15.23 -12.17 1.15
C LEU A 176 -13.76 -12.64 1.24
N ARG A 177 -13.32 -13.53 0.33
CA ARG A 177 -11.97 -14.13 0.30
C ARG A 177 -11.32 -13.98 -1.06
N LEU A 178 -11.20 -12.74 -1.54
CA LEU A 178 -10.64 -12.45 -2.87
C LEU A 178 -9.16 -12.02 -2.82
N GLU A 179 -8.55 -11.89 -1.65
CA GLU A 179 -7.22 -11.32 -1.45
C GLU A 179 -6.20 -11.86 -2.43
N ASP A 180 -5.90 -13.15 -2.36
CA ASP A 180 -4.87 -13.81 -3.19
C ASP A 180 -5.18 -13.73 -4.69
N LYS A 181 -6.48 -13.83 -5.05
CA LYS A 181 -6.91 -13.74 -6.45
C LYS A 181 -6.77 -12.33 -7.01
N LEU A 182 -7.02 -11.32 -6.19
CA LEU A 182 -6.88 -9.92 -6.60
C LEU A 182 -5.40 -9.55 -6.71
N GLU A 183 -4.58 -9.91 -5.72
CA GLU A 183 -3.14 -9.65 -5.75
C GLU A 183 -2.47 -10.30 -6.97
N SER A 184 -2.64 -11.61 -7.14
CA SER A 184 -2.02 -12.35 -8.24
C SER A 184 -2.62 -12.00 -9.60
N GLY A 185 -3.94 -11.83 -9.68
CA GLY A 185 -4.65 -11.56 -10.93
C GLY A 185 -4.45 -10.16 -11.48
N LEU A 186 -4.35 -9.16 -10.60
CA LEU A 186 -4.18 -7.76 -11.00
C LEU A 186 -2.72 -7.29 -10.94
N TYR A 187 -1.82 -8.12 -10.41
CA TYR A 187 -0.41 -7.76 -10.13
C TYR A 187 -0.28 -6.52 -9.24
N CYS A 188 -1.18 -6.43 -8.26
CA CYS A 188 -1.26 -5.36 -7.27
C CYS A 188 -1.07 -5.95 -5.90
N GLU A 189 -0.68 -5.13 -4.93
CA GLU A 189 -0.49 -5.55 -3.54
C GLU A 189 -1.66 -5.10 -2.69
N LEU A 190 -2.28 -5.98 -1.93
CA LEU A 190 -3.35 -5.62 -1.01
C LEU A 190 -2.79 -4.80 0.16
N THR A 191 -3.37 -3.63 0.39
CA THR A 191 -2.97 -2.73 1.50
C THR A 191 -4.00 -2.67 2.61
N ASP A 192 -5.28 -2.87 2.27
CA ASP A 192 -6.37 -2.84 3.23
C ASP A 192 -7.56 -3.68 2.78
N LYS A 193 -8.28 -4.22 3.76
CA LYS A 193 -9.52 -4.97 3.58
C LYS A 193 -10.51 -4.55 4.66
N THR A 194 -11.48 -3.75 4.29
CA THR A 194 -12.46 -3.18 5.22
C THR A 194 -13.87 -3.71 4.92
N LEU A 195 -14.54 -4.19 5.97
CA LEU A 195 -15.95 -4.59 5.91
C LEU A 195 -16.83 -3.39 6.29
N HIS A 196 -17.71 -3.00 5.38
CA HIS A 196 -18.68 -1.93 5.57
C HIS A 196 -20.12 -2.51 5.55
N ASP A 197 -21.10 -1.69 5.95
CA ASP A 197 -22.50 -2.07 5.86
C ASP A 197 -22.90 -2.36 4.41
N GLY A 198 -23.09 -3.64 4.10
CA GLY A 198 -23.56 -4.13 2.81
C GLY A 198 -22.50 -4.33 1.73
N TYR A 199 -21.21 -4.06 1.99
CA TYR A 199 -20.12 -4.36 1.04
C TYR A 199 -18.78 -4.56 1.73
N ILE A 200 -17.87 -5.28 1.05
CA ILE A 200 -16.46 -5.36 1.40
C ILE A 200 -15.65 -4.55 0.42
N GLU A 201 -14.68 -3.79 0.92
CA GLU A 201 -13.74 -3.02 0.12
C GLU A 201 -12.33 -3.61 0.24
N TYR A 202 -11.72 -3.87 -0.91
CA TYR A 202 -10.32 -4.24 -1.06
C TYR A 202 -9.58 -3.04 -1.62
N THR A 203 -8.59 -2.55 -0.90
CA THR A 203 -7.68 -1.49 -1.38
C THR A 203 -6.36 -2.13 -1.77
N LEU A 204 -5.99 -1.99 -3.04
CA LEU A 204 -4.75 -2.54 -3.57
C LEU A 204 -3.88 -1.40 -4.11
N LEU A 205 -2.58 -1.57 -3.99
CA LEU A 205 -1.58 -0.65 -4.48
C LEU A 205 -1.03 -1.16 -5.81
N TYR A 206 -1.25 -0.42 -6.90
CA TYR A 206 -0.82 -0.84 -8.23
C TYR A 206 0.47 -0.15 -8.71
N ASP A 207 0.82 0.99 -8.12
CA ASP A 207 2.08 1.68 -8.39
C ASP A 207 2.80 1.99 -7.06
N MET A 208 3.65 1.06 -6.68
CA MET A 208 4.41 1.10 -5.42
C MET A 208 5.40 2.26 -5.39
N ILE A 209 6.05 2.53 -6.52
CA ILE A 209 7.09 3.54 -6.60
C ILE A 209 6.47 4.95 -6.53
N ALA A 210 5.30 5.15 -7.11
CA ALA A 210 4.59 6.42 -7.04
C ALA A 210 4.11 6.78 -5.62
N ASN A 211 4.01 5.79 -4.72
CA ASN A 211 3.66 6.01 -3.31
C ASN A 211 4.87 6.11 -2.38
N ARG A 212 6.07 5.84 -2.87
CA ARG A 212 7.30 6.08 -2.14
C ARG A 212 7.51 7.58 -1.96
N ILE A 213 7.79 8.01 -0.75
CA ILE A 213 8.14 9.39 -0.44
C ILE A 213 9.65 9.56 -0.34
N THR A 214 10.13 10.79 -0.42
CA THR A 214 11.54 11.12 -0.12
C THR A 214 11.71 11.36 1.37
N ILE A 215 12.96 11.35 1.84
CA ILE A 215 13.28 11.62 3.26
C ILE A 215 12.76 13.00 3.71
N ASP A 216 12.75 13.98 2.81
CA ASP A 216 12.26 15.34 3.10
C ASP A 216 10.74 15.40 3.27
N GLU A 217 10.01 14.41 2.76
CA GLU A 217 8.55 14.31 2.88
C GLU A 217 8.12 13.52 4.12
N VAL A 218 9.06 12.86 4.83
CA VAL A 218 8.75 12.17 6.08
C VAL A 218 8.39 13.19 7.14
N ARG A 219 7.20 13.05 7.71
CA ARG A 219 6.67 13.95 8.77
C ARG A 219 6.20 13.14 9.95
N ALA A 220 6.55 13.61 11.14
CA ALA A 220 5.99 13.14 12.38
C ALA A 220 4.95 14.16 12.85
N GLU A 221 3.67 13.78 12.81
CA GLU A 221 2.54 14.66 13.11
C GLU A 221 1.46 13.87 13.87
N ASN A 222 0.87 14.49 14.89
CA ASN A 222 -0.26 13.93 15.64
C ASN A 222 -0.05 12.50 16.17
N GLY A 223 1.13 12.20 16.69
CA GLY A 223 1.43 10.86 17.20
C GLY A 223 1.64 9.79 16.13
N GLY A 224 1.89 10.21 14.89
CA GLY A 224 2.13 9.33 13.75
C GLY A 224 3.34 9.75 12.91
N LEU A 225 3.97 8.79 12.25
CA LEU A 225 5.09 8.98 11.34
C LEU A 225 4.70 8.54 9.92
N ARG A 226 4.61 9.50 9.00
CA ARG A 226 4.30 9.21 7.59
C ARG A 226 5.54 8.62 6.91
N LEU A 227 5.43 7.39 6.44
CA LEU A 227 6.53 6.63 5.82
C LEU A 227 6.33 6.37 4.33
N MET A 228 5.07 6.42 3.84
CA MET A 228 4.69 6.45 2.43
C MET A 228 3.50 7.40 2.26
N LYS A 229 3.11 7.74 1.03
CA LYS A 229 1.95 8.63 0.78
C LYS A 229 0.66 8.10 1.41
N ASN A 230 0.52 6.79 1.48
CA ASN A 230 -0.65 6.07 1.98
C ASN A 230 -0.38 5.25 3.25
N LEU A 231 0.78 5.42 3.88
CA LEU A 231 1.18 4.66 5.06
C LEU A 231 1.72 5.58 6.13
N VAL A 232 1.05 5.55 7.27
CA VAL A 232 1.44 6.24 8.50
C VAL A 232 1.57 5.21 9.62
N TRP A 233 2.67 5.23 10.34
CA TRP A 233 2.80 4.52 11.59
C TRP A 233 2.30 5.42 12.73
N GLU A 234 1.13 5.14 13.23
CA GLU A 234 0.51 5.85 14.35
C GLU A 234 1.06 5.30 15.68
N TYR A 235 2.24 5.75 16.08
CA TYR A 235 2.95 5.22 17.25
C TYR A 235 2.21 5.46 18.57
N ASP A 236 1.34 6.45 18.66
CA ASP A 236 0.50 6.69 19.85
C ASP A 236 -0.59 5.64 20.01
N ALA A 237 -1.15 5.17 18.91
CA ALA A 237 -2.19 4.14 18.89
C ALA A 237 -1.60 2.73 18.83
N LEU A 238 -0.59 2.54 17.99
CA LEU A 238 0.06 1.28 17.64
C LEU A 238 1.56 1.36 17.99
N PRO A 239 1.90 1.28 19.30
CA PRO A 239 3.25 1.54 19.79
C PRO A 239 4.23 0.46 19.34
N HIS A 240 5.49 0.79 19.44
CA HIS A 240 6.66 -0.05 19.23
C HIS A 240 6.82 -0.56 17.79
N ALA A 241 8.05 -0.52 17.31
CA ALA A 241 8.43 -0.95 15.98
C ALA A 241 9.47 -2.09 16.02
N LEU A 242 9.22 -3.14 15.22
CA LEU A 242 10.15 -4.24 15.00
C LEU A 242 10.58 -4.27 13.54
N ILE A 243 11.86 -4.01 13.29
CA ILE A 243 12.43 -3.92 11.95
C ILE A 243 13.38 -5.09 11.72
N ALA A 244 12.98 -6.03 10.88
CA ALA A 244 13.79 -7.19 10.54
C ALA A 244 14.39 -7.07 9.13
N GLY A 245 15.52 -7.72 8.89
CA GLY A 245 16.09 -7.81 7.55
C GLY A 245 17.57 -8.13 7.54
N GLY A 246 18.01 -8.80 6.47
CA GLY A 246 19.41 -9.16 6.28
C GLY A 246 20.31 -7.95 5.99
N THR A 247 21.62 -8.19 5.97
CA THR A 247 22.62 -7.20 5.60
C THR A 247 22.34 -6.63 4.21
N GLY A 248 22.42 -5.31 4.07
CA GLY A 248 22.12 -4.61 2.82
C GLY A 248 20.63 -4.43 2.51
N GLY A 249 19.72 -4.87 3.40
CA GLY A 249 18.28 -4.69 3.25
C GLY A 249 17.78 -3.24 3.41
N GLY A 250 18.61 -2.36 4.00
CA GLY A 250 18.29 -0.94 4.20
C GLY A 250 17.81 -0.60 5.61
N LYS A 251 18.00 -1.49 6.61
CA LYS A 251 17.59 -1.25 8.01
C LYS A 251 18.19 0.02 8.59
N THR A 252 19.52 0.14 8.58
CA THR A 252 20.23 1.28 9.18
C THR A 252 19.82 2.60 8.52
N TYR A 253 19.71 2.64 7.18
CA TYR A 253 19.18 3.81 6.48
C TYR A 253 17.74 4.15 6.87
N PHE A 254 16.93 3.14 7.12
CA PHE A 254 15.55 3.34 7.57
C PHE A 254 15.51 3.86 9.02
N LEU A 255 16.34 3.34 9.92
CA LEU A 255 16.47 3.87 11.27
C LEU A 255 16.96 5.32 11.27
N LEU A 256 18.00 5.65 10.49
CA LEU A 256 18.49 7.01 10.34
C LEU A 256 17.40 7.96 9.81
N THR A 257 16.58 7.50 8.86
CA THR A 257 15.42 8.27 8.35
C THR A 257 14.38 8.53 9.45
N ILE A 258 14.09 7.54 10.30
CA ILE A 258 13.18 7.70 11.44
C ILE A 258 13.76 8.67 12.45
N ILE A 259 15.02 8.54 12.80
CA ILE A 259 15.74 9.43 13.74
C ILE A 259 15.67 10.87 13.25
N GLU A 260 16.03 11.12 11.98
CA GLU A 260 15.99 12.46 11.39
C GLU A 260 14.56 13.06 11.41
N ALA A 261 13.54 12.25 11.13
CA ALA A 261 12.16 12.71 11.17
C ALA A 261 11.67 13.02 12.58
N LEU A 262 12.01 12.20 13.56
CA LEU A 262 11.67 12.42 14.97
C LEU A 262 12.39 13.62 15.56
N LEU A 263 13.62 13.91 15.16
CA LEU A 263 14.36 15.10 15.57
C LEU A 263 13.73 16.42 15.06
N ARG A 264 12.83 16.37 14.09
CA ARG A 264 12.04 17.54 13.65
C ARG A 264 10.87 17.84 14.58
N THR A 265 10.67 17.02 15.61
CA THR A 265 9.68 17.18 16.67
C THR A 265 10.39 17.38 18.02
N ASP A 266 9.64 17.41 19.11
CA ASP A 266 10.15 17.46 20.49
C ASP A 266 10.56 16.08 21.04
N ALA A 267 10.53 15.01 20.23
CA ALA A 267 10.83 13.64 20.65
C ALA A 267 12.24 13.50 21.28
N GLN A 268 12.32 12.77 22.39
CA GLN A 268 13.57 12.41 23.03
C GLN A 268 14.08 11.07 22.50
N LEU A 269 15.33 11.02 22.08
CA LEU A 269 15.91 9.84 21.43
C LEU A 269 17.05 9.27 22.25
N TYR A 270 17.00 7.94 22.43
CA TYR A 270 18.04 7.12 23.07
C TYR A 270 18.44 6.04 22.05
N ILE A 271 19.69 5.99 21.66
CA ILE A 271 20.18 5.16 20.54
C ILE A 271 21.23 4.18 21.06
N LEU A 272 21.01 2.89 20.78
CA LEU A 272 21.90 1.81 21.19
C LEU A 272 22.37 1.04 19.96
N ASP A 273 23.69 1.05 19.74
CA ASP A 273 24.36 0.35 18.64
C ASP A 273 25.46 -0.58 19.15
N PRO A 274 25.13 -1.84 19.49
CA PRO A 274 26.08 -2.78 20.06
C PRO A 274 27.20 -3.18 19.11
N LYS A 275 27.10 -2.85 17.83
CA LYS A 275 28.12 -3.12 16.83
C LYS A 275 29.11 -1.99 16.63
N ASN A 276 28.89 -0.85 17.29
CA ASN A 276 29.67 0.37 17.11
C ASN A 276 29.82 0.71 15.62
N ALA A 277 28.70 0.78 14.91
CA ALA A 277 28.61 1.02 13.48
C ALA A 277 27.98 2.40 13.16
N ASP A 278 27.24 2.51 12.06
CA ASP A 278 26.71 3.78 11.54
C ASP A 278 25.86 4.58 12.54
N LEU A 279 25.11 3.93 13.45
CA LEU A 279 24.33 4.64 14.46
C LEU A 279 25.17 5.15 15.62
N ALA A 280 26.26 4.46 15.97
CA ALA A 280 27.18 4.91 17.00
C ALA A 280 27.88 6.24 16.63
N ASP A 281 28.13 6.50 15.35
CA ASP A 281 28.69 7.75 14.85
C ASP A 281 27.85 8.97 15.23
N LEU A 282 26.54 8.79 15.42
CA LEU A 282 25.62 9.84 15.88
C LEU A 282 25.98 10.35 17.28
N GLY A 283 26.77 9.63 18.08
CA GLY A 283 27.27 10.07 19.37
C GLY A 283 28.12 11.34 19.32
N THR A 284 28.63 11.71 18.14
CA THR A 284 29.33 12.97 17.92
C THR A 284 28.41 14.19 17.84
N VAL A 285 27.11 13.99 17.60
CA VAL A 285 26.11 15.06 17.38
C VAL A 285 24.87 14.94 18.27
N LEU A 286 24.61 13.76 18.86
CA LEU A 286 23.47 13.51 19.74
C LEU A 286 23.93 13.10 21.16
N PRO A 287 23.21 13.46 22.23
CA PRO A 287 23.66 13.25 23.61
C PRO A 287 23.50 11.81 24.12
N HIS A 288 22.53 11.04 23.62
CA HIS A 288 22.15 9.74 24.18
C HIS A 288 22.37 8.62 23.18
N VAL A 289 23.62 8.41 22.78
CA VAL A 289 24.04 7.36 21.87
C VAL A 289 25.11 6.49 22.55
N TYR A 290 24.86 5.20 22.67
CA TYR A 290 25.69 4.27 23.41
C TYR A 290 25.98 3.02 22.60
N HIS A 291 27.20 2.49 22.73
CA HIS A 291 27.65 1.28 22.03
C HIS A 291 28.36 0.27 22.94
N ASP A 292 28.84 0.69 24.10
CA ASP A 292 29.41 -0.23 25.08
C ASP A 292 28.34 -0.88 25.96
N LYS A 293 28.64 -2.08 26.45
CA LYS A 293 27.71 -2.93 27.18
C LYS A 293 27.07 -2.21 28.40
N ASP A 294 27.93 -1.65 29.24
CA ASP A 294 27.51 -1.13 30.55
C ASP A 294 26.66 0.14 30.37
N SER A 295 27.09 1.06 29.51
CA SER A 295 26.33 2.27 29.19
C SER A 295 25.00 1.95 28.52
N MET A 296 24.91 0.89 27.69
CA MET A 296 23.64 0.45 27.11
C MET A 296 22.68 -0.10 28.17
N ILE A 297 23.18 -0.90 29.13
CA ILE A 297 22.38 -1.40 30.27
C ILE A 297 21.86 -0.23 31.10
N ASP A 298 22.73 0.73 31.44
CA ASP A 298 22.38 1.90 32.22
C ASP A 298 21.35 2.76 31.51
N CYS A 299 21.47 2.91 30.18
CA CYS A 299 20.48 3.61 29.37
C CYS A 299 19.11 2.93 29.39
N VAL A 300 19.04 1.60 29.28
CA VAL A 300 17.75 0.86 29.37
C VAL A 300 17.13 1.00 30.77
N ASN A 301 17.94 0.92 31.82
CA ASN A 301 17.49 1.13 33.21
C ASN A 301 16.91 2.55 33.38
N ALA A 302 17.67 3.56 32.96
CA ALA A 302 17.24 4.97 33.07
C ALA A 302 15.97 5.23 32.24
N PHE A 303 15.85 4.65 31.06
CA PHE A 303 14.67 4.76 30.20
C PHE A 303 13.43 4.12 30.85
N TYR A 304 13.59 2.95 31.47
CA TYR A 304 12.54 2.29 32.22
C TYR A 304 12.11 3.10 33.45
N ASP A 305 13.07 3.55 34.25
CA ASP A 305 12.79 4.33 35.46
C ASP A 305 12.11 5.67 35.11
N GLY A 306 12.57 6.33 34.04
CA GLY A 306 11.93 7.55 33.53
C GLY A 306 10.50 7.31 33.08
N MET A 307 10.20 6.18 32.44
CA MET A 307 8.82 5.78 32.07
C MET A 307 7.93 5.63 33.32
N VAL A 308 8.43 4.92 34.35
CA VAL A 308 7.69 4.71 35.60
C VAL A 308 7.43 6.03 36.28
N GLN A 309 8.47 6.87 36.47
CA GLN A 309 8.35 8.17 37.09
C GLN A 309 7.35 9.06 36.34
N ARG A 310 7.46 9.16 35.03
CA ARG A 310 6.51 9.94 34.23
C ARG A 310 5.06 9.45 34.39
N SER A 311 4.86 8.13 34.44
CA SER A 311 3.52 7.57 34.66
C SER A 311 2.91 7.98 36.00
N GLU A 312 3.76 8.11 37.05
CA GLU A 312 3.33 8.60 38.37
C GLU A 312 3.06 10.11 38.37
N ASP A 313 3.97 10.90 37.79
CA ASP A 313 3.85 12.35 37.64
C ASP A 313 2.61 12.76 36.85
N MET A 314 2.29 12.03 35.76
CA MET A 314 1.09 12.25 34.97
C MET A 314 -0.19 12.14 35.82
N LYS A 315 -0.27 11.14 36.71
CA LYS A 315 -1.44 10.94 37.58
C LYS A 315 -1.62 12.07 38.61
N GLN A 316 -0.53 12.75 38.97
CA GLN A 316 -0.56 13.90 39.89
C GLN A 316 -0.79 15.23 39.17
N HIS A 317 -0.73 15.23 37.82
CA HIS A 317 -0.86 16.45 37.03
C HIS A 317 -2.29 17.04 37.13
N PRO A 318 -2.50 18.35 37.36
CA PRO A 318 -3.83 18.96 37.49
C PRO A 318 -4.76 18.74 36.30
N ARG A 319 -4.22 18.60 35.11
CA ARG A 319 -4.98 18.32 33.87
C ARG A 319 -5.10 16.82 33.54
N TYR A 320 -4.66 15.94 34.46
CA TYR A 320 -4.77 14.50 34.22
C TYR A 320 -6.21 14.07 33.97
N LYS A 321 -6.40 13.21 32.97
CA LYS A 321 -7.70 12.65 32.64
C LYS A 321 -7.54 11.17 32.32
N THR A 322 -8.33 10.34 32.98
CA THR A 322 -8.34 8.89 32.75
C THR A 322 -8.68 8.56 31.29
N GLY A 323 -7.87 7.73 30.66
CA GLY A 323 -8.03 7.35 29.26
C GLY A 323 -7.20 8.17 28.28
N GLU A 324 -6.68 9.32 28.69
CA GLU A 324 -5.77 10.12 27.86
C GLU A 324 -4.31 9.69 28.04
N ASN A 325 -3.47 9.94 27.04
CA ASN A 325 -2.05 9.63 27.06
C ASN A 325 -1.17 10.87 27.33
N TYR A 326 0.13 10.71 27.29
CA TYR A 326 1.14 11.75 27.49
C TYR A 326 0.96 12.98 26.60
N ALA A 327 0.51 12.78 25.35
CA ALA A 327 0.32 13.87 24.39
C ALA A 327 -0.78 14.86 24.80
N TYR A 328 -1.83 14.38 25.50
CA TYR A 328 -2.87 15.24 26.10
C TYR A 328 -2.30 16.23 27.11
N LEU A 329 -1.24 15.86 27.81
CA LEU A 329 -0.55 16.73 28.76
C LEU A 329 0.53 17.61 28.11
N GLY A 330 0.78 17.43 26.80
CA GLY A 330 1.82 18.15 26.06
C GLY A 330 3.22 17.65 26.37
N LEU A 331 3.36 16.38 26.82
CA LEU A 331 4.66 15.78 27.09
C LEU A 331 5.28 15.22 25.81
N PRO A 332 6.61 15.29 25.64
CA PRO A 332 7.27 14.77 24.45
C PRO A 332 7.32 13.23 24.44
N PRO A 333 7.22 12.58 23.27
CA PRO A 333 7.48 11.15 23.15
C PRO A 333 8.97 10.82 23.35
N CYS A 334 9.25 9.67 23.96
CA CYS A 334 10.60 9.13 24.15
C CYS A 334 10.77 7.84 23.36
N PHE A 335 11.82 7.75 22.57
CA PHE A 335 12.11 6.57 21.76
C PHE A 335 13.45 5.96 22.16
N LEU A 336 13.43 4.66 22.47
CA LEU A 336 14.62 3.84 22.64
C LEU A 336 14.81 3.01 21.37
N ILE A 337 15.90 3.26 20.66
CA ILE A 337 16.19 2.73 19.33
C ILE A 337 17.38 1.78 19.42
N PHE A 338 17.17 0.51 19.06
CA PHE A 338 18.23 -0.49 18.96
C PHE A 338 18.56 -0.78 17.51
N ASP A 339 19.82 -0.62 17.09
CA ASP A 339 20.32 -1.31 15.90
C ASP A 339 20.98 -2.64 16.32
N GLU A 340 20.51 -3.74 15.73
CA GLU A 340 20.95 -5.11 16.03
C GLU A 340 20.79 -5.55 17.50
N TYR A 341 19.53 -5.49 17.96
CA TYR A 341 19.10 -5.89 19.30
C TYR A 341 19.62 -7.27 19.76
N VAL A 342 19.67 -8.25 18.83
CA VAL A 342 20.16 -9.59 19.14
C VAL A 342 21.64 -9.56 19.55
N ALA A 343 22.47 -8.76 18.89
CA ALA A 343 23.87 -8.63 19.25
C ALA A 343 24.04 -8.07 20.67
N PHE A 344 23.20 -7.10 21.06
CA PHE A 344 23.19 -6.58 22.43
C PHE A 344 22.89 -7.69 23.45
N LEU A 345 21.83 -8.48 23.24
CA LEU A 345 21.50 -9.56 24.17
C LEU A 345 22.58 -10.64 24.27
N GLU A 346 23.31 -10.89 23.20
CA GLU A 346 24.42 -11.86 23.20
C GLU A 346 25.67 -11.35 23.94
N MET A 347 25.81 -10.03 24.16
CA MET A 347 26.85 -9.45 25.00
C MET A 347 26.57 -9.63 26.50
N LEU A 348 25.33 -9.96 26.87
CA LEU A 348 24.87 -10.02 28.25
C LEU A 348 25.06 -11.42 28.83
N GLY A 349 25.36 -11.49 30.15
CA GLY A 349 25.25 -12.71 30.93
C GLY A 349 23.78 -13.10 31.16
N THR A 350 23.55 -14.36 31.55
CA THR A 350 22.19 -14.90 31.72
C THR A 350 21.33 -14.06 32.68
N LYS A 351 21.90 -13.64 33.82
CA LYS A 351 21.17 -12.83 34.80
C LYS A 351 20.85 -11.41 34.28
N GLU A 352 21.83 -10.78 33.63
CA GLU A 352 21.65 -9.44 33.01
C GLU A 352 20.57 -9.48 31.94
N SER A 353 20.63 -10.48 31.06
CA SER A 353 19.65 -10.70 30.00
C SER A 353 18.24 -10.88 30.55
N MET A 354 18.06 -11.69 31.60
CA MET A 354 16.73 -11.86 32.23
C MET A 354 16.17 -10.58 32.84
N SER A 355 17.02 -9.83 33.54
CA SER A 355 16.63 -8.54 34.15
C SER A 355 16.19 -7.54 33.06
N LEU A 356 17.03 -7.39 32.05
CA LEU A 356 16.79 -6.48 30.95
C LEU A 356 15.53 -6.85 30.14
N LEU A 357 15.34 -8.12 29.81
CA LEU A 357 14.12 -8.60 29.16
C LEU A 357 12.86 -8.31 29.97
N SER A 358 12.93 -8.44 31.31
CA SER A 358 11.83 -8.09 32.21
C SER A 358 11.47 -6.60 32.12
N GLN A 359 12.47 -5.71 32.04
CA GLN A 359 12.24 -4.27 31.91
C GLN A 359 11.69 -3.92 30.51
N LEU A 360 12.27 -4.46 29.45
CA LEU A 360 11.77 -4.26 28.09
C LEU A 360 10.33 -4.75 27.95
N LYS A 361 9.98 -5.88 28.58
CA LYS A 361 8.60 -6.37 28.64
C LYS A 361 7.66 -5.36 29.28
N LYS A 362 8.06 -4.75 30.39
CA LYS A 362 7.24 -3.71 31.06
C LYS A 362 7.12 -2.46 30.18
N ILE A 363 8.20 -2.05 29.49
CA ILE A 363 8.16 -0.91 28.58
C ILE A 363 7.16 -1.15 27.45
N VAL A 364 7.19 -2.32 26.79
CA VAL A 364 6.23 -2.60 25.68
C VAL A 364 4.79 -2.76 26.17
N MET A 365 4.56 -3.13 27.41
CA MET A 365 3.22 -3.25 27.98
C MET A 365 2.65 -1.93 28.51
N LEU A 366 3.46 -1.04 29.03
CA LEU A 366 3.04 0.14 29.78
C LEU A 366 3.44 1.47 29.11
N GLY A 367 4.43 1.46 28.24
CA GLY A 367 5.07 2.65 27.69
C GLY A 367 4.14 3.54 26.87
N ARG A 368 3.14 2.98 26.17
CA ARG A 368 2.22 3.74 25.32
C ARG A 368 1.58 4.94 26.02
N GLN A 369 1.05 4.73 27.21
CA GLN A 369 0.36 5.80 27.94
C GLN A 369 1.32 6.90 28.39
N ALA A 370 2.54 6.53 28.78
CA ALA A 370 3.59 7.45 29.23
C ALA A 370 4.39 8.08 28.07
N GLY A 371 4.16 7.64 26.82
CA GLY A 371 4.90 8.11 25.64
C GLY A 371 6.32 7.53 25.51
N TYR A 372 6.54 6.30 25.97
CA TYR A 372 7.82 5.59 25.86
C TYR A 372 7.73 4.44 24.86
N PHE A 373 8.49 4.54 23.78
CA PHE A 373 8.39 3.67 22.64
C PHE A 373 9.70 2.96 22.35
N LEU A 374 9.63 1.68 21.93
CA LEU A 374 10.78 0.93 21.45
C LEU A 374 10.77 0.85 19.93
N ILE A 375 11.92 1.06 19.33
CA ILE A 375 12.21 0.75 17.93
C ILE A 375 13.36 -0.26 17.92
N VAL A 376 13.09 -1.49 17.57
CA VAL A 376 14.04 -2.59 17.65
C VAL A 376 14.35 -3.09 16.25
N ALA A 377 15.64 -3.02 15.87
CA ALA A 377 16.10 -3.63 14.63
C ALA A 377 16.90 -4.91 14.90
N CYS A 378 16.76 -5.90 14.03
CA CYS A 378 17.49 -7.16 14.09
C CYS A 378 17.60 -7.79 12.69
N GLN A 379 18.54 -8.73 12.53
CA GLN A 379 18.61 -9.49 11.28
C GLN A 379 17.46 -10.50 11.19
N ARG A 380 17.14 -11.16 12.32
CA ARG A 380 16.10 -12.17 12.42
C ARG A 380 15.40 -12.05 13.78
N PRO A 381 14.07 -11.91 13.82
CA PRO A 381 13.32 -11.73 15.06
C PRO A 381 12.99 -13.09 15.70
N ASP A 382 14.01 -13.83 16.11
CA ASP A 382 13.86 -15.14 16.74
C ASP A 382 13.21 -15.00 18.13
N ALA A 383 12.21 -15.82 18.43
CA ALA A 383 11.44 -15.79 19.67
C ALA A 383 12.30 -15.90 20.93
N LYS A 384 13.43 -16.61 20.87
CA LYS A 384 14.34 -16.78 22.02
C LYS A 384 14.89 -15.46 22.56
N TYR A 385 14.99 -14.41 21.71
CA TYR A 385 15.51 -13.10 22.10
C TYR A 385 14.44 -12.11 22.54
N PHE A 386 13.17 -12.36 22.24
CA PHE A 386 12.09 -11.46 22.61
C PHE A 386 11.30 -11.91 23.85
N GLY A 387 11.47 -13.17 24.28
CA GLY A 387 10.66 -13.73 25.36
C GLY A 387 9.17 -13.80 25.02
N ASP A 388 8.41 -14.44 25.88
CA ASP A 388 6.96 -14.63 25.66
C ASP A 388 6.21 -13.28 25.78
N GLY A 389 5.45 -12.94 24.75
CA GLY A 389 4.56 -11.78 24.71
C GLY A 389 5.22 -10.43 24.42
N ILE A 390 6.55 -10.31 24.36
CA ILE A 390 7.20 -9.03 23.98
C ILE A 390 6.95 -8.75 22.48
N ARG A 391 7.20 -9.75 21.62
CA ARG A 391 7.07 -9.60 20.17
C ARG A 391 5.65 -9.19 19.73
N ASP A 392 4.62 -9.67 20.42
CA ASP A 392 3.24 -9.41 20.06
C ASP A 392 2.80 -7.97 20.35
N ASN A 393 3.56 -7.27 21.19
CA ASN A 393 3.33 -5.84 21.48
C ASN A 393 4.02 -4.89 20.49
N PHE A 394 4.83 -5.38 19.55
CA PHE A 394 5.32 -4.57 18.44
C PHE A 394 4.24 -4.52 17.36
N ASN A 395 3.53 -3.40 17.29
CA ASN A 395 2.41 -3.24 16.36
C ASN A 395 2.87 -2.84 14.95
N PHE A 396 3.95 -2.06 14.85
CA PHE A 396 4.57 -1.75 13.57
C PHE A 396 5.70 -2.74 13.30
N ARG A 397 5.49 -3.63 12.33
CA ARG A 397 6.47 -4.65 11.95
C ARG A 397 6.91 -4.45 10.52
N VAL A 398 8.22 -4.41 10.29
CA VAL A 398 8.81 -4.18 8.96
C VAL A 398 9.85 -5.23 8.64
N GLY A 399 9.69 -5.88 7.51
CA GLY A 399 10.68 -6.81 6.97
C GLY A 399 11.33 -6.23 5.72
N LEU A 400 12.63 -5.90 5.77
CA LEU A 400 13.37 -5.24 4.68
C LEU A 400 14.33 -6.18 3.95
N GLY A 401 14.36 -6.04 2.63
CA GLY A 401 15.28 -6.78 1.78
C GLY A 401 14.94 -8.28 1.69
N ARG A 402 15.96 -9.12 1.71
CA ARG A 402 15.80 -10.56 1.54
C ARG A 402 15.57 -11.25 2.87
N ILE A 403 14.37 -11.77 3.09
CA ILE A 403 13.99 -12.51 4.29
C ILE A 403 13.46 -13.88 3.85
N SER A 404 13.80 -14.94 4.60
CA SER A 404 13.26 -16.28 4.36
C SER A 404 11.79 -16.37 4.78
N GLU A 405 11.04 -17.35 4.26
CA GLU A 405 9.66 -17.62 4.71
C GLU A 405 9.55 -17.80 6.21
N LEU A 406 10.50 -18.55 6.80
CA LEU A 406 10.58 -18.71 8.25
C LEU A 406 10.81 -17.37 8.96
N GLY A 407 11.63 -16.49 8.40
CA GLY A 407 11.85 -15.13 8.92
C GLY A 407 10.59 -14.27 8.88
N TYR A 408 9.82 -14.35 7.79
CA TYR A 408 8.52 -13.68 7.71
C TYR A 408 7.51 -14.26 8.70
N GLY A 409 7.47 -15.59 8.88
CA GLY A 409 6.65 -16.22 9.91
C GLY A 409 7.02 -15.78 11.33
N MET A 410 8.32 -15.58 11.60
CA MET A 410 8.78 -15.03 12.88
C MET A 410 8.41 -13.57 13.07
N LEU A 411 8.38 -12.78 12.00
CA LEU A 411 8.08 -11.35 12.04
C LEU A 411 6.59 -11.07 12.13
N PHE A 412 5.80 -11.67 11.25
CA PHE A 412 4.37 -11.36 11.09
C PHE A 412 3.43 -12.38 11.74
N GLY A 413 3.92 -13.55 12.10
CA GLY A 413 3.13 -14.65 12.66
C GLY A 413 3.16 -15.90 11.77
N SER A 414 3.09 -17.06 12.38
CA SER A 414 3.17 -18.36 11.68
C SER A 414 1.90 -18.72 10.90
N ASP A 415 0.80 -18.06 11.17
CA ASP A 415 -0.52 -18.23 10.55
C ASP A 415 -0.72 -17.39 9.29
N VAL A 416 0.23 -16.50 8.98
CA VAL A 416 0.20 -15.64 7.79
C VAL A 416 0.36 -16.49 6.53
N LYS A 417 -0.67 -16.48 5.68
CA LYS A 417 -0.70 -17.21 4.41
C LYS A 417 -0.24 -16.41 3.19
N LYS A 418 0.26 -15.19 3.39
CA LYS A 418 0.70 -14.31 2.31
C LYS A 418 1.94 -14.86 1.60
N GLN A 419 1.94 -14.82 0.26
CA GLN A 419 3.14 -15.07 -0.54
C GLN A 419 4.00 -13.82 -0.60
N PHE A 420 5.25 -13.94 -0.14
CA PHE A 420 6.21 -12.84 -0.12
C PHE A 420 7.11 -12.90 -1.35
N PHE A 421 6.96 -11.94 -2.25
CA PHE A 421 7.79 -11.84 -3.46
C PHE A 421 9.06 -11.04 -3.17
N GLN A 422 10.20 -11.61 -3.52
CA GLN A 422 11.48 -10.92 -3.37
C GLN A 422 11.83 -10.19 -4.68
N LYS A 423 12.02 -8.86 -4.58
CA LYS A 423 12.49 -8.03 -5.69
C LYS A 423 13.81 -7.37 -5.28
N PRO A 424 14.82 -7.28 -6.16
CA PRO A 424 16.13 -6.71 -5.82
C PRO A 424 16.12 -5.17 -5.79
N ILE A 425 15.21 -4.58 -4.99
CA ILE A 425 15.08 -3.14 -4.84
C ILE A 425 15.51 -2.76 -3.41
N LYS A 426 16.49 -1.88 -3.28
CA LYS A 426 16.97 -1.40 -1.98
C LYS A 426 15.87 -0.66 -1.22
N GLY A 427 15.71 -0.98 0.06
CA GLY A 427 14.68 -0.42 0.93
C GLY A 427 13.28 -0.94 0.66
N ARG A 428 13.13 -1.95 -0.20
CA ARG A 428 11.86 -2.65 -0.38
C ARG A 428 11.70 -3.76 0.66
N GLY A 429 10.49 -3.95 1.09
CA GLY A 429 10.13 -5.01 2.02
C GLY A 429 8.62 -5.16 2.17
N TYR A 430 8.21 -5.62 3.32
CA TYR A 430 6.81 -5.73 3.73
C TYR A 430 6.62 -5.14 5.11
N CYS A 431 5.46 -4.57 5.38
CA CYS A 431 5.12 -4.05 6.70
C CYS A 431 3.71 -4.46 7.12
N ASP A 432 3.53 -4.52 8.43
CA ASP A 432 2.24 -4.57 9.12
C ASP A 432 2.17 -3.34 10.03
N VAL A 433 1.13 -2.56 9.89
CA VAL A 433 0.87 -1.36 10.72
C VAL A 433 -0.24 -1.62 11.75
N GLY A 434 -0.49 -2.89 12.11
CA GLY A 434 -1.48 -3.28 13.10
C GLY A 434 -2.92 -3.36 12.57
N ILE A 435 -3.13 -3.29 11.26
CA ILE A 435 -4.46 -3.37 10.63
C ILE A 435 -4.77 -4.74 10.01
N SER A 436 -4.03 -5.77 10.41
CA SER A 436 -4.20 -7.17 9.95
C SER A 436 -3.91 -7.41 8.47
N VAL A 437 -3.35 -6.46 7.75
CA VAL A 437 -2.97 -6.60 6.35
C VAL A 437 -1.48 -6.30 6.18
N ILE A 438 -0.73 -7.32 5.79
CA ILE A 438 0.68 -7.15 5.46
C ILE A 438 0.78 -6.61 4.04
N SER A 439 1.33 -5.42 3.88
CA SER A 439 1.50 -4.76 2.58
C SER A 439 2.96 -4.62 2.18
N GLU A 440 3.21 -4.57 0.88
CA GLU A 440 4.53 -4.23 0.35
C GLU A 440 4.89 -2.82 0.80
N PHE A 441 6.13 -2.63 1.21
CA PHE A 441 6.64 -1.41 1.80
C PHE A 441 7.92 -0.96 1.11
N TYR A 442 8.08 0.34 0.97
CA TYR A 442 9.32 0.96 0.54
C TYR A 442 9.74 2.00 1.57
N THR A 443 10.94 1.85 2.12
CA THR A 443 11.52 2.91 2.96
C THR A 443 11.57 4.21 2.17
N PRO A 444 11.43 5.37 2.82
CA PRO A 444 11.61 6.65 2.17
C PRO A 444 12.88 6.70 1.32
N LEU A 445 12.82 7.36 0.18
CA LEU A 445 13.95 7.47 -0.72
C LEU A 445 14.95 8.48 -0.14
N VAL A 446 16.13 8.00 0.15
CA VAL A 446 17.27 8.84 0.55
C VAL A 446 18.01 9.25 -0.72
N PRO A 447 18.17 10.54 -1.02
CA PRO A 447 18.93 11.01 -2.17
C PRO A 447 20.37 10.53 -2.13
N LYS A 448 20.96 10.30 -3.31
CA LYS A 448 22.39 9.95 -3.39
C LYS A 448 23.24 11.12 -2.89
N GLY A 449 24.10 10.84 -1.91
CA GLY A 449 24.96 11.86 -1.28
C GLY A 449 24.34 12.59 -0.09
N HIS A 450 23.16 12.17 0.40
CA HIS A 450 22.61 12.65 1.65
C HIS A 450 23.52 12.26 2.82
N ASP A 451 23.93 13.23 3.61
CA ASP A 451 24.77 13.06 4.80
C ASP A 451 23.89 13.13 6.06
N PHE A 452 23.57 11.96 6.61
CA PHE A 452 22.77 11.86 7.83
C PHE A 452 23.41 12.52 9.03
N LEU A 453 24.75 12.39 9.19
CA LEU A 453 25.44 12.94 10.34
C LEU A 453 25.36 14.46 10.34
N GLN A 454 25.58 15.09 9.18
CA GLN A 454 25.43 16.54 9.02
C GLN A 454 23.98 16.98 9.26
N SER A 455 23.00 16.33 8.60
CA SER A 455 21.58 16.69 8.70
C SER A 455 21.05 16.59 10.12
N ILE A 456 21.35 15.48 10.81
CA ILE A 456 20.97 15.22 12.19
C ILE A 456 21.64 16.22 13.14
N GLY A 457 22.93 16.51 12.93
CA GLY A 457 23.67 17.49 13.73
C GLY A 457 23.11 18.92 13.60
N GLU A 458 22.68 19.32 12.40
CA GLU A 458 22.01 20.61 12.18
C GLU A 458 20.64 20.69 12.87
N LEU A 459 19.86 19.61 12.84
CA LEU A 459 18.57 19.52 13.53
C LEU A 459 18.73 19.61 15.04
N GLN A 460 19.71 18.90 15.61
CA GLN A 460 19.99 18.94 17.05
C GLN A 460 20.45 20.34 17.50
N LYS A 461 21.31 21.02 16.76
CA LYS A 461 21.71 22.40 17.06
C LYS A 461 20.51 23.36 17.09
N LYS A 462 19.61 23.25 16.12
CA LYS A 462 18.39 24.08 16.08
C LYS A 462 17.50 23.86 17.31
N ARG A 463 17.36 22.60 17.79
CA ARG A 463 16.60 22.28 18.99
C ARG A 463 17.20 22.92 20.24
N THR A 464 18.51 22.73 20.44
CA THR A 464 19.22 23.30 21.60
C THR A 464 19.08 24.83 21.64
N THR A 465 19.21 25.51 20.50
CA THR A 465 19.03 26.97 20.44
C THR A 465 17.59 27.40 20.73
N SER A 466 16.60 26.58 20.38
CA SER A 466 15.16 26.87 20.65
C SER A 466 14.78 26.62 22.12
N GLU A 467 15.51 25.79 22.86
CA GLU A 467 15.30 25.51 24.29
C GLU A 467 15.97 26.56 25.19
N GLU A 468 16.96 27.34 24.69
CA GLU A 468 17.64 28.42 25.38
C GLU A 468 16.91 29.78 25.29
N HIS A 469 15.88 29.90 24.48
CA HIS A 469 15.04 31.10 24.31
C HIS A 469 13.61 30.85 24.80
#